data_69c9b281058ac767a87654df779c46ea
#
_entry.id   69c9b281058ac767a87654df779c46ea
#
_cell.length_a   1.000
_cell.length_b   1.000
_cell.length_c   1.000
_cell.angle_alpha   90.00
_cell.angle_beta   90.00
_cell.angle_gamma   90.00
#
_symmetry.space_group_name_H-M   'P 1'
#
loop_
_entity.id
_entity.type
_entity.pdbx_description
1 polymer ?
#
loop_
_entity_poly.entity_id
_entity_poly.type
_entity_poly.pdbx_seq_one_letter_code
_entity_poly.pdbx_strand_id
1 'polypeptide(L)'
;MTQIEITMDGQRLPLKAGERISELFKRYPPRGGKPLAAKLNQQLVSLDTPIQRSCRVVPVAYGQREGTAVYRRSACLILYEAIKELHPTARVVVGQSLAGGYHFELVCDTPQTEACLREVEDRMRQIVAENRPFQRSTLSSTEAKDYFQAEGYEDKVKLLTTTRWIQVRLVGCGIFRDIQQGPVAPSTGLIDRFELVPYASGFILRFPSTTAPDTIPPFEPEPHLFQIYRETKDWNRILGVTNVGELNGACLSGEIDDLIKIAEGFHEKKIAEIADIVAARKDRVRLVLIAGPSSSGKTTFSKRLMIQMRVNGLHPITLSTDNYFVGRDETPLDEFGKPDFECLEAVDVALFNQHMEQLLAGETVEVPTYDFMTGTRARKTESLKLGPNDILMVEGIHGLNPALTSAVDPDQKLKIYISALTQLSLDDHNRIMTTDVRLIRRIVRDRKYRGHSASRTIGMWASVL
;
A
#
# COMPACT_ATOMS: atom_id res chain seq x y z
N MET A 1 28.29 -35.23 -2.45
CA MET A 1 27.43 -34.03 -2.47
C MET A 1 27.20 -33.64 -3.90
N THR A 2 25.97 -33.45 -4.30
CA THR A 2 25.61 -33.16 -5.70
C THR A 2 26.07 -31.76 -6.06
N GLN A 3 26.81 -31.64 -7.16
CA GLN A 3 27.20 -30.35 -7.75
C GLN A 3 26.04 -29.83 -8.58
N ILE A 4 25.68 -28.58 -8.39
CA ILE A 4 24.64 -27.87 -9.13
C ILE A 4 25.22 -26.64 -9.80
N GLU A 5 24.53 -26.08 -10.78
CA GLU A 5 24.94 -24.86 -11.49
C GLU A 5 23.89 -23.76 -11.22
N ILE A 6 24.33 -22.58 -10.84
CA ILE A 6 23.47 -21.42 -10.69
C ILE A 6 23.84 -20.34 -11.70
N THR A 7 22.88 -19.47 -12.03
CA THR A 7 23.12 -18.27 -12.84
C THR A 7 22.99 -17.02 -11.97
N MET A 8 24.03 -16.20 -11.87
CA MET A 8 24.04 -14.92 -11.15
C MET A 8 24.80 -13.87 -12.00
N ASP A 9 24.25 -12.68 -12.14
CA ASP A 9 24.81 -11.58 -12.93
C ASP A 9 25.22 -11.99 -14.37
N GLY A 10 24.44 -12.91 -14.97
CA GLY A 10 24.72 -13.45 -16.32
C GLY A 10 25.79 -14.53 -16.38
N GLN A 11 26.43 -14.87 -15.26
CA GLN A 11 27.48 -15.90 -15.18
C GLN A 11 26.91 -17.20 -14.62
N ARG A 12 27.43 -18.33 -15.14
CA ARG A 12 27.15 -19.66 -14.58
C ARG A 12 28.23 -20.01 -13.55
N LEU A 13 27.79 -20.34 -12.35
CA LEU A 13 28.69 -20.59 -11.22
C LEU A 13 28.41 -21.99 -10.67
N PRO A 14 29.45 -22.80 -10.43
CA PRO A 14 29.31 -24.09 -9.78
C PRO A 14 29.06 -23.91 -8.27
N LEU A 15 28.14 -24.67 -7.71
CA LEU A 15 27.76 -24.64 -6.31
C LEU A 15 27.55 -26.05 -5.76
N LYS A 16 27.81 -26.27 -4.48
CA LYS A 16 27.39 -27.50 -3.79
C LYS A 16 25.93 -27.38 -3.38
N ALA A 17 25.12 -28.38 -3.68
CA ALA A 17 23.73 -28.42 -3.19
C ALA A 17 23.71 -28.34 -1.67
N GLY A 18 22.83 -27.45 -1.14
CA GLY A 18 22.73 -27.15 0.29
C GLY A 18 23.59 -25.96 0.77
N GLU A 19 24.43 -25.39 -0.08
CA GLU A 19 25.20 -24.17 0.25
C GLU A 19 24.23 -22.99 0.41
N ARG A 20 24.45 -22.13 1.43
CA ARG A 20 23.61 -20.96 1.67
C ARG A 20 23.94 -19.82 0.74
N ILE A 21 22.94 -19.00 0.43
CA ILE A 21 23.10 -17.80 -0.43
C ILE A 21 24.14 -16.85 0.19
N SER A 22 24.19 -16.70 1.52
CA SER A 22 25.17 -15.87 2.20
C SER A 22 26.62 -16.34 1.96
N GLU A 23 26.85 -17.65 1.86
CA GLU A 23 28.17 -18.23 1.55
C GLU A 23 28.52 -18.01 0.07
N LEU A 24 27.53 -18.18 -0.82
CA LEU A 24 27.67 -17.85 -2.24
C LEU A 24 28.10 -16.38 -2.42
N PHE A 25 27.44 -15.44 -1.74
CA PHE A 25 27.74 -14.00 -1.87
C PHE A 25 29.08 -13.60 -1.22
N LYS A 26 29.56 -14.34 -0.24
CA LYS A 26 30.96 -14.17 0.26
C LYS A 26 32.00 -14.59 -0.78
N ARG A 27 31.72 -15.67 -1.51
CA ARG A 27 32.63 -16.20 -2.54
C ARG A 27 32.56 -15.39 -3.83
N TYR A 28 31.35 -14.98 -4.21
CA TYR A 28 31.05 -14.19 -5.41
C TYR A 28 30.26 -12.95 -5.01
N PRO A 29 30.92 -11.87 -4.60
CA PRO A 29 30.24 -10.65 -4.18
C PRO A 29 29.36 -10.10 -5.29
N PRO A 30 28.06 -9.86 -5.02
CA PRO A 30 27.15 -9.31 -6.02
C PRO A 30 27.48 -7.85 -6.33
N ARG A 31 27.15 -7.43 -7.56
CA ARG A 31 27.24 -6.04 -7.98
C ARG A 31 26.07 -5.23 -7.41
N GLY A 32 26.32 -4.00 -6.95
CA GLY A 32 25.24 -3.05 -6.60
C GLY A 32 24.76 -3.11 -5.16
N GLY A 33 25.58 -2.74 -4.19
CA GLY A 33 25.19 -2.53 -2.80
C GLY A 33 25.21 -3.79 -1.93
N LYS A 34 24.91 -3.61 -0.62
CA LYS A 34 24.85 -4.71 0.36
C LYS A 34 23.53 -5.49 0.18
N PRO A 35 23.57 -6.80 -0.15
CA PRO A 35 22.35 -7.58 -0.31
C PRO A 35 21.66 -7.82 1.04
N LEU A 36 20.37 -7.57 1.09
CA LEU A 36 19.49 -7.85 2.23
C LEU A 36 18.78 -9.20 2.11
N ALA A 37 18.53 -9.62 0.86
CA ALA A 37 17.85 -10.85 0.49
C ALA A 37 18.29 -11.30 -0.91
N ALA A 38 17.71 -12.36 -1.44
CA ALA A 38 17.89 -12.77 -2.83
C ALA A 38 16.59 -13.30 -3.44
N LYS A 39 16.50 -13.31 -4.77
CA LYS A 39 15.47 -14.09 -5.48
C LYS A 39 16.10 -15.38 -6.02
N LEU A 40 15.51 -16.52 -5.67
CA LEU A 40 15.76 -17.79 -6.33
C LEU A 40 14.69 -17.95 -7.42
N ASN A 41 15.09 -17.79 -8.67
CA ASN A 41 14.19 -17.59 -9.81
C ASN A 41 13.31 -16.35 -9.55
N GLN A 42 12.02 -16.54 -9.22
CA GLN A 42 11.09 -15.45 -8.92
C GLN A 42 10.76 -15.33 -7.41
N GLN A 43 11.22 -16.26 -6.59
CA GLN A 43 10.88 -16.31 -5.17
C GLN A 43 11.88 -15.51 -4.34
N LEU A 44 11.38 -14.50 -3.60
CA LEU A 44 12.16 -13.76 -2.62
C LEU A 44 12.46 -14.63 -1.39
N VAL A 45 13.72 -14.77 -1.04
CA VAL A 45 14.21 -15.60 0.08
C VAL A 45 15.28 -14.86 0.89
N SER A 46 15.45 -15.30 2.11
CA SER A 46 16.51 -14.80 2.99
C SER A 46 17.89 -15.36 2.61
N LEU A 47 18.97 -14.67 2.95
CA LEU A 47 20.34 -15.07 2.58
C LEU A 47 20.83 -16.34 3.27
N ASP A 48 20.18 -16.78 4.33
CA ASP A 48 20.47 -18.07 5.00
C ASP A 48 19.81 -19.28 4.32
N THR A 49 18.99 -19.04 3.27
CA THR A 49 18.31 -20.10 2.53
C THR A 49 19.33 -20.97 1.78
N PRO A 50 19.29 -22.32 1.95
CA PRO A 50 20.14 -23.23 1.20
C PRO A 50 19.65 -23.40 -0.23
N ILE A 51 20.57 -23.41 -1.19
CA ILE A 51 20.27 -23.65 -2.62
C ILE A 51 20.35 -25.16 -2.88
N GLN A 52 19.23 -25.78 -3.20
CA GLN A 52 19.13 -27.25 -3.35
C GLN A 52 19.19 -27.73 -4.82
N ARG A 53 18.96 -26.83 -5.78
CA ARG A 53 18.89 -27.15 -7.21
C ARG A 53 19.33 -25.98 -8.06
N SER A 54 19.70 -26.26 -9.31
CA SER A 54 20.04 -25.22 -10.28
C SER A 54 18.94 -24.19 -10.41
N CYS A 55 19.31 -22.91 -10.32
CA CYS A 55 18.38 -21.78 -10.35
C CYS A 55 19.10 -20.48 -10.74
N ARG A 56 18.31 -19.46 -11.05
CA ARG A 56 18.80 -18.09 -11.15
C ARG A 56 18.79 -17.43 -9.77
N VAL A 57 19.91 -16.84 -9.39
CA VAL A 57 20.06 -16.08 -8.15
C VAL A 57 20.19 -14.60 -8.50
N VAL A 58 19.29 -13.77 -7.94
CA VAL A 58 19.33 -12.32 -8.11
C VAL A 58 19.48 -11.69 -6.75
N PRO A 59 20.56 -10.94 -6.47
CA PRO A 59 20.74 -10.21 -5.22
C PRO A 59 19.66 -9.12 -5.08
N VAL A 60 19.19 -8.88 -3.87
CA VAL A 60 18.19 -7.86 -3.55
C VAL A 60 18.76 -6.93 -2.49
N ALA A 61 19.00 -5.66 -2.90
CA ALA A 61 19.51 -4.60 -2.03
C ALA A 61 18.44 -3.53 -1.74
N TYR A 62 18.74 -2.61 -0.80
CA TYR A 62 17.88 -1.44 -0.57
C TYR A 62 17.78 -0.58 -1.85
N GLY A 63 16.66 0.13 -2.01
CA GLY A 63 16.35 0.88 -3.24
C GLY A 63 15.49 0.07 -4.23
N GLN A 64 15.63 -1.25 -4.24
CA GLN A 64 14.70 -2.13 -4.95
C GLN A 64 13.43 -2.31 -4.09
N ARG A 65 12.28 -2.47 -4.71
CA ARG A 65 10.99 -2.64 -4.02
C ARG A 65 11.03 -3.71 -2.93
N GLU A 66 11.51 -4.89 -3.27
CA GLU A 66 11.57 -6.02 -2.33
C GLU A 66 12.64 -5.80 -1.25
N GLY A 67 13.78 -5.19 -1.60
CA GLY A 67 14.83 -4.85 -0.65
C GLY A 67 14.38 -3.81 0.36
N THR A 68 13.64 -2.81 -0.08
CA THR A 68 13.00 -1.82 0.80
C THR A 68 12.02 -2.49 1.76
N ALA A 69 11.21 -3.44 1.30
CA ALA A 69 10.29 -4.18 2.16
C ALA A 69 11.02 -5.04 3.20
N VAL A 70 12.14 -5.68 2.81
CA VAL A 70 13.01 -6.43 3.74
C VAL A 70 13.61 -5.51 4.80
N TYR A 71 14.16 -4.36 4.39
CA TYR A 71 14.75 -3.38 5.29
C TYR A 71 13.74 -2.87 6.33
N ARG A 72 12.60 -2.38 5.87
CA ARG A 72 11.55 -1.82 6.73
C ARG A 72 11.01 -2.85 7.72
N ARG A 73 10.82 -4.10 7.28
CA ARG A 73 10.41 -5.21 8.16
C ARG A 73 11.45 -5.49 9.23
N SER A 74 12.73 -5.49 8.85
CA SER A 74 13.84 -5.69 9.79
C SER A 74 13.94 -4.54 10.80
N ALA A 75 13.76 -3.29 10.35
CA ALA A 75 13.73 -2.12 11.24
C ALA A 75 12.56 -2.16 12.23
N CYS A 76 11.38 -2.62 11.81
CA CYS A 76 10.23 -2.80 12.71
C CYS A 76 10.54 -3.86 13.79
N LEU A 77 11.20 -4.97 13.44
CA LEU A 77 11.61 -5.98 14.44
C LEU A 77 12.62 -5.43 15.45
N ILE A 78 13.56 -4.56 15.00
CA ILE A 78 14.50 -3.89 15.92
C ILE A 78 13.75 -2.92 16.84
N LEU A 79 12.74 -2.18 16.32
CA LEU A 79 11.89 -1.33 17.14
C LEU A 79 11.13 -2.12 18.20
N TYR A 80 10.49 -3.23 17.82
CA TYR A 80 9.76 -4.09 18.76
C TYR A 80 10.67 -4.69 19.82
N GLU A 81 11.89 -5.12 19.45
CA GLU A 81 12.90 -5.61 20.40
C GLU A 81 13.30 -4.52 21.39
N ALA A 82 13.64 -3.31 20.90
CA ALA A 82 14.03 -2.20 21.74
C ALA A 82 12.94 -1.81 22.75
N ILE A 83 11.68 -1.75 22.30
CA ILE A 83 10.55 -1.45 23.16
C ILE A 83 10.32 -2.59 24.17
N LYS A 84 10.41 -3.86 23.75
CA LYS A 84 10.23 -5.00 24.66
C LYS A 84 11.31 -5.05 25.75
N GLU A 85 12.56 -4.67 25.43
CA GLU A 85 13.64 -4.61 26.41
C GLU A 85 13.46 -3.45 27.40
N LEU A 86 13.02 -2.28 26.94
CA LEU A 86 12.87 -1.08 27.78
C LEU A 86 11.51 -1.05 28.53
N HIS A 87 10.46 -1.49 27.87
CA HIS A 87 9.07 -1.42 28.34
C HIS A 87 8.36 -2.77 28.13
N PRO A 88 8.67 -3.81 28.93
CA PRO A 88 8.20 -5.18 28.72
C PRO A 88 6.67 -5.35 28.65
N THR A 89 5.92 -4.44 29.32
CA THR A 89 4.46 -4.44 29.37
C THR A 89 3.80 -3.56 28.32
N ALA A 90 4.59 -2.76 27.57
CA ALA A 90 4.04 -1.88 26.56
C ALA A 90 3.52 -2.67 25.35
N ARG A 91 2.37 -2.26 24.85
CA ARG A 91 1.77 -2.76 23.59
C ARG A 91 2.08 -1.79 22.47
N VAL A 92 2.65 -2.29 21.40
CA VAL A 92 2.97 -1.51 20.19
C VAL A 92 1.99 -1.89 19.09
N VAL A 93 1.38 -0.91 18.45
CA VAL A 93 0.44 -1.15 17.34
C VAL A 93 0.93 -0.42 16.10
N VAL A 94 1.19 -1.16 15.02
CA VAL A 94 1.56 -0.57 13.74
C VAL A 94 0.33 0.02 13.04
N GLY A 95 0.49 1.25 12.55
CA GLY A 95 -0.52 1.96 11.79
C GLY A 95 -0.21 2.04 10.29
N GLN A 96 -0.64 3.11 9.66
CA GLN A 96 -0.47 3.35 8.23
C GLN A 96 0.93 3.84 7.86
N SER A 97 1.25 3.76 6.56
CA SER A 97 2.42 4.42 6.00
C SER A 97 2.13 5.91 5.86
N LEU A 98 2.92 6.73 6.53
CA LEU A 98 2.78 8.19 6.60
C LEU A 98 4.16 8.84 6.57
N ALA A 99 4.28 10.01 5.94
CA ALA A 99 5.45 10.87 5.97
C ALA A 99 6.80 10.13 5.78
N GLY A 100 6.83 9.21 4.81
CA GLY A 100 8.02 8.43 4.48
C GLY A 100 8.35 7.28 5.43
N GLY A 101 7.46 6.99 6.41
CA GLY A 101 7.64 5.95 7.42
C GLY A 101 6.40 5.11 7.69
N TYR A 102 6.37 4.49 8.87
CA TYR A 102 5.21 3.82 9.43
C TYR A 102 4.84 4.47 10.75
N HIS A 103 3.56 4.79 10.90
CA HIS A 103 3.03 5.28 12.18
C HIS A 103 2.89 4.14 13.18
N PHE A 104 3.22 4.40 14.44
CA PHE A 104 3.07 3.48 15.56
C PHE A 104 2.35 4.16 16.71
N GLU A 105 1.56 3.40 17.42
CA GLU A 105 1.02 3.78 18.72
C GLU A 105 1.64 2.87 19.78
N LEU A 106 2.10 3.50 20.85
CA LEU A 106 2.59 2.81 22.03
C LEU A 106 1.55 2.93 23.14
N VAL A 107 0.96 1.82 23.55
CA VAL A 107 0.03 1.77 24.67
C VAL A 107 0.81 1.33 25.88
N CYS A 108 1.09 2.25 26.80
CA CYS A 108 1.83 2.01 28.05
C CYS A 108 1.32 2.95 29.15
N ASP A 109 1.60 2.61 30.39
CA ASP A 109 1.21 3.39 31.57
C ASP A 109 2.01 4.70 31.70
N THR A 110 3.14 4.83 31.02
CA THR A 110 3.98 6.02 31.00
C THR A 110 3.65 6.93 29.81
N PRO A 111 3.59 8.25 30.00
CA PRO A 111 3.37 9.17 28.90
C PRO A 111 4.44 9.03 27.82
N GLN A 112 4.03 9.00 26.56
CA GLN A 112 4.94 9.02 25.40
C GLN A 112 5.58 10.41 25.28
N THR A 113 6.70 10.61 25.97
CA THR A 113 7.49 11.82 25.87
C THR A 113 8.53 11.72 24.75
N GLU A 114 9.01 12.86 24.28
CA GLU A 114 10.13 12.89 23.34
C GLU A 114 11.38 12.20 23.91
N ALA A 115 11.58 12.28 25.24
CA ALA A 115 12.67 11.58 25.93
C ALA A 115 12.53 10.06 25.84
N CYS A 116 11.33 9.52 26.05
CA CYS A 116 11.04 8.08 25.90
C CYS A 116 11.35 7.61 24.46
N LEU A 117 10.95 8.38 23.43
CA LEU A 117 11.25 8.01 22.05
C LEU A 117 12.74 8.07 21.72
N ARG A 118 13.49 9.02 22.30
CA ARG A 118 14.95 9.05 22.16
C ARG A 118 15.60 7.82 22.81
N GLU A 119 15.16 7.43 23.99
CA GLU A 119 15.65 6.23 24.66
C GLU A 119 15.42 4.96 23.80
N VAL A 120 14.23 4.83 23.20
CA VAL A 120 13.93 3.73 22.28
C VAL A 120 14.84 3.78 21.05
N GLU A 121 15.03 4.96 20.44
CA GLU A 121 15.90 5.11 19.28
C GLU A 121 17.36 4.78 19.62
N ASP A 122 17.86 5.24 20.76
CA ASP A 122 19.20 4.93 21.22
C ASP A 122 19.38 3.43 21.43
N ARG A 123 18.37 2.75 22.01
CA ARG A 123 18.39 1.29 22.16
C ARG A 123 18.38 0.56 20.82
N MET A 124 17.57 1.02 19.86
CA MET A 124 17.60 0.51 18.49
C MET A 124 19.00 0.63 17.87
N ARG A 125 19.67 1.79 18.03
CA ARG A 125 21.04 2.01 17.52
C ARG A 125 22.06 1.08 18.20
N GLN A 126 21.91 0.80 19.49
CA GLN A 126 22.75 -0.17 20.20
C GLN A 126 22.54 -1.59 19.63
N ILE A 127 21.29 -2.03 19.43
CA ILE A 127 20.97 -3.34 18.82
C ILE A 127 21.58 -3.46 17.41
N VAL A 128 21.56 -2.38 16.64
CA VAL A 128 22.22 -2.33 15.31
C VAL A 128 23.74 -2.46 15.46
N ALA A 129 24.36 -1.76 16.40
CA ALA A 129 25.79 -1.81 16.64
C ALA A 129 26.23 -3.20 17.16
N GLU A 130 25.40 -3.88 17.94
CA GLU A 130 25.62 -5.28 18.39
C GLU A 130 25.56 -6.27 17.21
N ASN A 131 25.04 -5.87 16.07
CA ASN A 131 24.94 -6.68 14.84
C ASN A 131 24.33 -8.07 15.07
N ARG A 132 23.21 -8.13 15.81
CA ARG A 132 22.53 -9.38 16.17
C ARG A 132 21.99 -10.09 14.93
N PRO A 133 22.13 -11.43 14.79
CA PRO A 133 21.49 -12.17 13.71
C PRO A 133 19.98 -12.24 13.93
N PHE A 134 19.19 -12.14 12.85
CA PHE A 134 17.75 -12.45 12.91
C PHE A 134 17.57 -13.97 13.01
N GLN A 135 17.08 -14.42 14.15
CA GLN A 135 16.81 -15.83 14.44
C GLN A 135 15.42 -16.22 13.92
N ARG A 136 15.32 -17.41 13.34
CA ARG A 136 14.07 -17.98 12.84
C ARG A 136 13.79 -19.29 13.53
N SER A 137 12.53 -19.51 13.85
CA SER A 137 12.03 -20.78 14.39
C SER A 137 10.71 -21.14 13.72
N THR A 138 10.38 -22.41 13.76
CA THR A 138 9.08 -22.90 13.29
C THR A 138 8.44 -23.66 14.44
N LEU A 139 7.24 -23.23 14.82
CA LEU A 139 6.44 -23.85 15.86
C LEU A 139 5.19 -24.49 15.21
N SER A 140 4.63 -25.50 15.87
CA SER A 140 3.26 -25.91 15.56
C SER A 140 2.28 -24.78 15.87
N SER A 141 1.10 -24.80 15.29
CA SER A 141 0.06 -23.80 15.57
C SER A 141 -0.31 -23.75 17.06
N THR A 142 -0.29 -24.88 17.76
CA THR A 142 -0.56 -24.97 19.20
C THR A 142 0.56 -24.30 20.00
N GLU A 143 1.83 -24.68 19.79
CA GLU A 143 2.98 -24.07 20.47
C GLU A 143 3.06 -22.57 20.23
N ALA A 144 2.74 -22.10 19.02
CA ALA A 144 2.71 -20.68 18.70
C ALA A 144 1.59 -19.93 19.46
N LYS A 145 0.41 -20.54 19.59
CA LYS A 145 -0.69 -19.98 20.40
C LYS A 145 -0.29 -19.88 21.88
N ASP A 146 0.27 -20.94 22.43
CA ASP A 146 0.71 -20.97 23.81
C ASP A 146 1.80 -19.91 24.10
N TYR A 147 2.74 -19.76 23.16
CA TYR A 147 3.77 -18.71 23.22
C TYR A 147 3.14 -17.30 23.24
N PHE A 148 2.28 -16.98 22.27
CA PHE A 148 1.66 -15.66 22.21
C PHE A 148 0.67 -15.39 23.36
N GLN A 149 0.02 -16.42 23.88
CA GLN A 149 -0.84 -16.31 25.06
C GLN A 149 -0.01 -15.95 26.29
N ALA A 150 1.15 -16.60 26.48
CA ALA A 150 2.06 -16.32 27.59
C ALA A 150 2.67 -14.91 27.51
N GLU A 151 2.89 -14.41 26.29
CA GLU A 151 3.40 -13.06 26.02
C GLU A 151 2.31 -11.97 26.03
N GLY A 152 1.02 -12.33 26.14
CA GLY A 152 -0.12 -11.39 26.19
C GLY A 152 -0.56 -10.85 24.83
N TYR A 153 -0.18 -11.48 23.71
CA TYR A 153 -0.58 -11.07 22.35
C TYR A 153 -1.91 -11.71 21.92
N GLU A 154 -3.03 -11.23 22.47
CA GLU A 154 -4.37 -11.78 22.22
C GLU A 154 -4.78 -11.71 20.75
N ASP A 155 -4.39 -10.66 20.02
CA ASP A 155 -4.62 -10.47 18.60
C ASP A 155 -4.03 -11.62 17.76
N LYS A 156 -2.82 -12.07 18.10
CA LYS A 156 -2.15 -13.20 17.45
C LYS A 156 -2.79 -14.54 17.83
N VAL A 157 -3.22 -14.69 19.07
CA VAL A 157 -3.97 -15.88 19.52
C VAL A 157 -5.28 -16.00 18.76
N LYS A 158 -6.04 -14.89 18.62
CA LYS A 158 -7.28 -14.83 17.79
C LYS A 158 -6.98 -15.19 16.32
N LEU A 159 -5.93 -14.61 15.74
CA LEU A 159 -5.52 -14.92 14.36
C LEU A 159 -5.23 -16.40 14.17
N LEU A 160 -4.40 -16.99 15.03
CA LEU A 160 -4.01 -18.40 14.95
C LEU A 160 -5.16 -19.36 15.26
N THR A 161 -6.12 -18.95 16.07
CA THR A 161 -7.32 -19.74 16.38
C THR A 161 -8.28 -19.80 15.19
N THR A 162 -8.35 -18.72 14.41
CA THR A 162 -9.27 -18.60 13.27
C THR A 162 -8.65 -18.99 11.93
N THR A 163 -7.35 -19.32 11.90
CA THR A 163 -6.64 -19.79 10.71
C THR A 163 -6.41 -21.31 10.77
N ARG A 164 -6.18 -21.93 9.60
CA ARG A 164 -5.87 -23.37 9.50
C ARG A 164 -4.37 -23.63 9.34
N TRP A 165 -3.53 -22.78 9.93
CA TRP A 165 -2.09 -22.97 9.85
C TRP A 165 -1.66 -24.15 10.71
N ILE A 166 -0.90 -25.07 10.12
CA ILE A 166 -0.33 -26.21 10.85
C ILE A 166 0.97 -25.79 11.54
N GLN A 167 1.74 -24.96 10.87
CA GLN A 167 3.03 -24.45 11.36
C GLN A 167 3.07 -22.93 11.22
N VAL A 168 3.71 -22.28 12.17
CA VAL A 168 3.92 -20.84 12.25
C VAL A 168 5.42 -20.56 12.27
N ARG A 169 5.88 -19.75 11.32
CA ARG A 169 7.29 -19.30 11.32
C ARG A 169 7.39 -18.04 12.15
N LEU A 170 8.32 -18.03 13.08
CA LEU A 170 8.65 -16.86 13.91
C LEU A 170 10.02 -16.31 13.54
N VAL A 171 10.19 -15.00 13.75
CA VAL A 171 11.44 -14.28 13.55
C VAL A 171 11.63 -13.23 14.63
N GLY A 172 12.89 -13.03 15.08
CA GLY A 172 13.26 -11.99 16.05
C GLY A 172 14.76 -11.79 16.07
N CYS A 173 15.24 -10.81 16.86
CA CYS A 173 16.67 -10.52 17.02
C CYS A 173 17.13 -10.47 18.49
N GLY A 174 16.30 -10.96 19.39
CA GLY A 174 16.57 -11.03 20.83
C GLY A 174 15.44 -11.74 21.56
N ILE A 175 14.82 -11.07 22.55
CA ILE A 175 13.74 -11.63 23.36
C ILE A 175 12.38 -11.54 22.65
N PHE A 176 12.17 -10.54 21.78
CA PHE A 176 10.95 -10.39 20.99
C PHE A 176 10.97 -11.33 19.79
N ARG A 177 9.86 -12.04 19.57
CA ARG A 177 9.64 -12.89 18.40
C ARG A 177 8.26 -12.65 17.84
N ASP A 178 8.15 -12.54 16.52
CA ASP A 178 6.89 -12.30 15.82
C ASP A 178 6.68 -13.26 14.67
N ILE A 179 5.42 -13.31 14.19
CA ILE A 179 5.04 -14.08 13.00
C ILE A 179 5.79 -13.53 11.78
N GLN A 180 6.52 -14.41 11.09
CA GLN A 180 7.32 -14.01 9.94
C GLN A 180 6.45 -13.74 8.71
N GLN A 181 6.31 -12.50 8.30
CA GLN A 181 5.57 -12.07 7.11
C GLN A 181 6.40 -12.07 5.81
N GLY A 182 7.64 -12.49 5.86
CA GLY A 182 8.54 -12.55 4.72
C GLY A 182 10.01 -12.49 5.12
N PRO A 183 10.94 -12.44 4.17
CA PRO A 183 12.37 -12.33 4.45
C PRO A 183 12.70 -11.07 5.23
N VAL A 184 13.69 -11.20 6.12
CA VAL A 184 14.35 -10.11 6.85
C VAL A 184 15.83 -10.10 6.50
N ALA A 185 16.52 -9.01 6.80
CA ALA A 185 17.96 -8.90 6.63
C ALA A 185 18.70 -10.03 7.41
N PRO A 186 19.93 -10.36 7.07
CA PRO A 186 20.74 -11.35 7.80
C PRO A 186 20.98 -10.99 9.26
N SER A 187 21.22 -9.70 9.53
CA SER A 187 21.49 -9.19 10.87
C SER A 187 21.07 -7.73 11.02
N THR A 188 20.97 -7.27 12.25
CA THR A 188 20.56 -5.91 12.61
C THR A 188 21.55 -4.85 12.13
N GLY A 189 22.84 -5.15 12.02
CA GLY A 189 23.88 -4.24 11.57
C GLY A 189 23.75 -3.75 10.12
N LEU A 190 22.85 -4.34 9.34
CA LEU A 190 22.51 -3.85 7.98
C LEU A 190 21.40 -2.79 7.97
N ILE A 191 20.81 -2.48 9.13
CA ILE A 191 19.70 -1.55 9.29
C ILE A 191 20.20 -0.31 10.03
N ASP A 192 21.06 0.46 9.38
CA ASP A 192 21.84 1.53 10.01
C ASP A 192 21.17 2.91 9.96
N ARG A 193 20.10 3.06 9.18
CA ARG A 193 19.45 4.35 8.92
C ARG A 193 17.96 4.32 9.18
N PHE A 194 17.57 4.96 10.24
CA PHE A 194 16.18 5.19 10.63
C PHE A 194 16.14 6.38 11.61
N GLU A 195 14.96 6.93 11.82
CA GLU A 195 14.69 7.89 12.89
C GLU A 195 13.29 7.71 13.44
N LEU A 196 13.08 8.06 14.70
CA LEU A 196 11.79 8.12 15.36
C LEU A 196 11.36 9.56 15.49
N VAL A 197 10.20 9.91 14.93
CA VAL A 197 9.64 11.27 15.00
C VAL A 197 8.31 11.24 15.73
N PRO A 198 8.15 12.01 16.84
CA PRO A 198 6.84 12.14 17.50
C PRO A 198 5.80 12.65 16.49
N TYR A 199 4.64 12.01 16.45
CA TYR A 199 3.58 12.42 15.54
C TYR A 199 2.20 12.08 16.10
N ALA A 200 1.40 13.12 16.34
CA ALA A 200 0.03 13.02 16.83
C ALA A 200 -0.07 12.17 18.13
N SER A 201 -0.86 11.08 18.13
CA SER A 201 -1.03 10.19 19.28
C SER A 201 0.03 9.09 19.39
N GLY A 202 1.13 9.19 18.62
CA GLY A 202 2.16 8.16 18.56
C GLY A 202 3.45 8.70 17.97
N PHE A 203 4.09 7.91 17.15
CA PHE A 203 5.34 8.29 16.47
C PHE A 203 5.44 7.62 15.09
N ILE A 204 6.37 8.11 14.28
CA ILE A 204 6.68 7.52 12.97
C ILE A 204 8.10 6.97 13.00
N LEU A 205 8.26 5.70 12.64
CA LEU A 205 9.55 5.12 12.27
C LEU A 205 9.80 5.43 10.80
N ARG A 206 10.76 6.32 10.53
CA ARG A 206 11.10 6.79 9.20
C ARG A 206 12.28 6.04 8.62
N PHE A 207 12.31 5.99 7.30
CA PHE A 207 13.29 5.21 6.53
C PHE A 207 13.96 6.09 5.45
N PRO A 208 15.14 5.70 4.95
CA PRO A 208 15.76 6.37 3.82
C PRO A 208 14.85 6.41 2.58
N SER A 209 15.12 7.35 1.69
CA SER A 209 14.48 7.36 0.38
C SER A 209 14.88 6.13 -0.43
N THR A 210 13.95 5.60 -1.24
CA THR A 210 14.27 4.50 -2.17
C THR A 210 15.17 4.94 -3.32
N THR A 211 15.08 6.21 -3.70
CA THR A 211 15.89 6.84 -4.76
C THR A 211 17.22 7.39 -4.24
N ALA A 212 17.30 7.70 -2.94
CA ALA A 212 18.51 8.15 -2.24
C ALA A 212 18.71 7.34 -0.94
N PRO A 213 19.19 6.09 -1.03
CA PRO A 213 19.26 5.16 0.10
C PRO A 213 20.12 5.61 1.27
N ASP A 214 20.92 6.64 1.06
CA ASP A 214 21.85 7.19 2.04
C ASP A 214 21.27 8.33 2.88
N THR A 215 20.05 8.79 2.56
CA THR A 215 19.44 9.93 3.22
C THR A 215 17.99 9.68 3.61
N ILE A 216 17.59 10.13 4.80
CA ILE A 216 16.20 10.25 5.19
C ILE A 216 15.75 11.67 4.78
N PRO A 217 14.71 11.82 3.95
CA PRO A 217 14.24 13.14 3.52
C PRO A 217 13.80 14.00 4.71
N PRO A 218 13.73 15.34 4.61
CA PRO A 218 13.11 16.16 5.63
C PRO A 218 11.72 15.68 6.03
N PHE A 219 11.33 15.88 7.28
CA PHE A 219 10.01 15.48 7.76
C PHE A 219 8.93 16.42 7.23
N GLU A 220 7.99 15.87 6.49
CA GLU A 220 6.81 16.59 5.99
C GLU A 220 5.55 15.93 6.58
N PRO A 221 4.83 16.64 7.49
CA PRO A 221 3.63 16.07 8.10
C PRO A 221 2.48 15.97 7.11
N GLU A 222 1.69 14.91 7.23
CA GLU A 222 0.50 14.62 6.39
C GLU A 222 -0.79 14.64 7.25
N PRO A 223 -1.21 15.83 7.76
CA PRO A 223 -2.30 15.91 8.73
C PRO A 223 -3.64 15.43 8.18
N HIS A 224 -3.94 15.69 6.90
CA HIS A 224 -5.19 15.24 6.28
C HIS A 224 -5.26 13.71 6.17
N LEU A 225 -4.15 13.09 5.73
CA LEU A 225 -4.10 11.63 5.62
C LEU A 225 -4.19 10.98 7.02
N PHE A 226 -3.55 11.58 8.02
CA PHE A 226 -3.63 11.11 9.40
C PHE A 226 -5.05 11.24 9.97
N GLN A 227 -5.77 12.31 9.66
CA GLN A 227 -7.16 12.49 10.08
C GLN A 227 -8.05 11.37 9.52
N ILE A 228 -7.94 11.06 8.23
CA ILE A 228 -8.69 9.96 7.60
C ILE A 228 -8.33 8.61 8.22
N TYR A 229 -7.04 8.38 8.49
CA TYR A 229 -6.60 7.17 9.18
C TYR A 229 -7.25 7.05 10.57
N ARG A 230 -7.29 8.12 11.35
CA ARG A 230 -7.91 8.14 12.67
C ARG A 230 -9.42 7.90 12.62
N GLU A 231 -10.13 8.58 11.72
CA GLU A 231 -11.58 8.34 11.50
C GLU A 231 -11.84 6.87 11.19
N THR A 232 -11.06 6.27 10.32
CA THR A 232 -11.17 4.85 9.94
C THR A 232 -10.92 3.93 11.14
N LYS A 233 -9.92 4.25 11.96
CA LYS A 233 -9.59 3.48 13.15
C LYS A 233 -10.73 3.54 14.18
N ASP A 234 -11.36 4.70 14.33
CA ASP A 234 -12.53 4.86 15.21
C ASP A 234 -13.72 4.06 14.68
N TRP A 235 -13.95 4.01 13.37
CA TRP A 235 -14.96 3.14 12.77
C TRP A 235 -14.69 1.66 13.05
N ASN A 236 -13.46 1.21 12.92
CA ASN A 236 -13.07 -0.19 13.21
C ASN A 236 -13.32 -0.55 14.68
N ARG A 237 -13.09 0.40 15.61
CA ARG A 237 -13.43 0.21 17.05
C ARG A 237 -14.94 0.08 17.25
N ILE A 238 -15.75 0.91 16.59
CA ILE A 238 -17.22 0.83 16.63
C ILE A 238 -17.70 -0.52 16.10
N LEU A 239 -17.06 -1.01 15.02
CA LEU A 239 -17.37 -2.30 14.42
C LEU A 239 -16.88 -3.49 15.25
N GLY A 240 -16.01 -3.28 16.24
CA GLY A 240 -15.36 -4.36 17.00
C GLY A 240 -14.40 -5.21 16.19
N VAL A 241 -13.92 -4.70 15.03
CA VAL A 241 -13.04 -5.42 14.12
C VAL A 241 -11.84 -4.55 13.75
N THR A 242 -10.72 -4.76 14.41
CA THR A 242 -9.48 -3.99 14.23
C THR A 242 -8.37 -4.77 13.53
N ASN A 243 -8.46 -6.10 13.51
CA ASN A 243 -7.48 -7.00 12.93
C ASN A 243 -8.15 -8.21 12.22
N VAL A 244 -7.34 -8.97 11.49
CA VAL A 244 -7.83 -10.13 10.71
C VAL A 244 -8.35 -11.25 11.61
N GLY A 245 -7.79 -11.44 12.80
CA GLY A 245 -8.29 -12.45 13.74
C GLY A 245 -9.75 -12.18 14.15
N GLU A 246 -10.08 -10.90 14.39
CA GLU A 246 -11.46 -10.47 14.73
C GLU A 246 -12.38 -10.58 13.51
N LEU A 247 -11.93 -10.16 12.32
CA LEU A 247 -12.69 -10.34 11.08
C LEU A 247 -13.03 -11.81 10.81
N ASN A 248 -12.04 -12.69 10.96
CA ASN A 248 -12.24 -14.12 10.80
C ASN A 248 -13.26 -14.65 11.85
N GLY A 249 -13.20 -14.16 13.08
CA GLY A 249 -14.17 -14.47 14.13
C GLY A 249 -15.59 -14.14 13.70
N ALA A 250 -15.82 -12.91 13.19
CA ALA A 250 -17.12 -12.48 12.69
C ALA A 250 -17.59 -13.33 11.47
N CYS A 251 -16.68 -13.77 10.62
CA CYS A 251 -17.01 -14.71 9.54
C CYS A 251 -17.45 -16.09 10.06
N LEU A 252 -16.79 -16.59 11.10
CA LEU A 252 -17.08 -17.91 11.68
C LEU A 252 -18.35 -17.92 12.53
N SER A 253 -18.67 -16.80 13.21
CA SER A 253 -19.89 -16.63 13.99
C SER A 253 -21.15 -16.32 13.15
N GLY A 254 -20.96 -15.96 11.85
CA GLY A 254 -22.05 -15.56 10.96
C GLY A 254 -22.44 -14.08 11.07
N GLU A 255 -21.72 -13.27 11.84
CA GLU A 255 -21.96 -11.82 12.03
C GLU A 255 -21.47 -10.95 10.85
N ILE A 256 -20.81 -11.57 9.88
CA ILE A 256 -20.17 -10.86 8.75
C ILE A 256 -21.15 -10.04 7.92
N ASP A 257 -22.40 -10.49 7.74
CA ASP A 257 -23.40 -9.78 6.93
C ASP A 257 -23.80 -8.46 7.57
N ASP A 258 -23.94 -8.43 8.90
CA ASP A 258 -24.26 -7.19 9.63
C ASP A 258 -23.04 -6.26 9.68
N LEU A 259 -21.84 -6.80 9.84
CA LEU A 259 -20.60 -6.04 9.75
C LEU A 259 -20.46 -5.34 8.40
N ILE A 260 -20.77 -6.03 7.29
CA ILE A 260 -20.76 -5.44 5.94
C ILE A 260 -21.76 -4.30 5.84
N LYS A 261 -23.01 -4.50 6.29
CA LYS A 261 -24.06 -3.47 6.23
C LYS A 261 -23.69 -2.22 7.04
N ILE A 262 -23.11 -2.39 8.22
CA ILE A 262 -22.68 -1.27 9.06
C ILE A 262 -21.50 -0.53 8.40
N ALA A 263 -20.52 -1.25 7.86
CA ALA A 263 -19.39 -0.67 7.14
C ALA A 263 -19.84 0.10 5.89
N GLU A 264 -20.81 -0.43 5.14
CA GLU A 264 -21.44 0.27 4.01
C GLU A 264 -22.23 1.50 4.47
N GLY A 265 -22.91 1.43 5.61
CA GLY A 265 -23.62 2.57 6.22
C GLY A 265 -22.67 3.72 6.58
N PHE A 266 -21.51 3.44 7.19
CA PHE A 266 -20.47 4.44 7.44
C PHE A 266 -19.96 5.06 6.14
N HIS A 267 -19.71 4.24 5.12
CA HIS A 267 -19.24 4.71 3.82
C HIS A 267 -20.28 5.62 3.14
N GLU A 268 -21.56 5.22 3.16
CA GLU A 268 -22.64 6.02 2.58
C GLU A 268 -22.81 7.36 3.29
N LYS A 269 -22.71 7.38 4.62
CA LYS A 269 -22.75 8.61 5.41
C LYS A 269 -21.65 9.58 4.98
N LYS A 270 -20.42 9.08 4.77
CA LYS A 270 -19.29 9.92 4.29
C LYS A 270 -19.51 10.44 2.87
N ILE A 271 -20.12 9.65 1.98
CA ILE A 271 -20.46 10.09 0.63
C ILE A 271 -21.53 11.20 0.66
N ALA A 272 -22.54 11.07 1.54
CA ALA A 272 -23.55 12.10 1.75
C ALA A 272 -22.94 13.41 2.28
N GLU A 273 -22.04 13.35 3.27
CA GLU A 273 -21.30 14.53 3.77
C GLU A 273 -20.52 15.25 2.64
N ILE A 274 -19.89 14.49 1.73
CA ILE A 274 -19.20 15.09 0.58
C ILE A 274 -20.18 15.75 -0.38
N ALA A 275 -21.35 15.13 -0.62
CA ALA A 275 -22.38 15.74 -1.44
C ALA A 275 -22.93 17.04 -0.84
N ASP A 276 -23.07 17.10 0.50
CA ASP A 276 -23.47 18.29 1.23
C ASP A 276 -22.44 19.43 1.09
N ILE A 277 -21.13 19.08 1.14
CA ILE A 277 -20.05 20.04 0.90
C ILE A 277 -20.12 20.62 -0.52
N VAL A 278 -20.42 19.80 -1.52
CA VAL A 278 -20.60 20.26 -2.92
C VAL A 278 -21.82 21.17 -2.99
N ALA A 279 -22.95 20.78 -2.40
CA ALA A 279 -24.20 21.55 -2.41
C ALA A 279 -24.03 22.91 -1.73
N ALA A 280 -23.33 22.97 -0.61
CA ALA A 280 -23.03 24.22 0.10
C ALA A 280 -22.13 25.18 -0.71
N ARG A 281 -21.45 24.70 -1.73
CA ARG A 281 -20.53 25.47 -2.59
C ARG A 281 -21.00 25.54 -4.05
N LYS A 282 -22.25 25.20 -4.35
CA LYS A 282 -22.81 25.11 -5.71
C LYS A 282 -22.62 26.38 -6.56
N ASP A 283 -22.59 27.55 -5.94
CA ASP A 283 -22.41 28.83 -6.63
C ASP A 283 -20.97 29.06 -7.11
N ARG A 284 -20.01 28.26 -6.61
CA ARG A 284 -18.58 28.35 -6.95
C ARG A 284 -18.08 27.07 -7.62
N VAL A 285 -18.34 25.90 -7.01
CA VAL A 285 -17.84 24.62 -7.50
C VAL A 285 -18.64 24.14 -8.69
N ARG A 286 -17.98 24.09 -9.84
CA ARG A 286 -18.54 23.59 -11.11
C ARG A 286 -17.89 22.28 -11.55
N LEU A 287 -16.74 21.93 -10.94
CA LEU A 287 -15.95 20.76 -11.30
C LEU A 287 -15.58 19.94 -10.05
N VAL A 288 -15.97 18.67 -10.04
CA VAL A 288 -15.59 17.69 -9.01
C VAL A 288 -14.62 16.68 -9.62
N LEU A 289 -13.38 16.67 -9.16
CA LEU A 289 -12.32 15.81 -9.65
C LEU A 289 -12.16 14.60 -8.73
N ILE A 290 -12.30 13.40 -9.26
CA ILE A 290 -12.22 12.14 -8.49
C ILE A 290 -11.04 11.34 -8.99
N ALA A 291 -10.01 11.27 -8.17
CA ALA A 291 -8.80 10.51 -8.47
C ALA A 291 -8.58 9.35 -7.50
N GLY A 292 -7.72 8.46 -7.88
CA GLY A 292 -7.29 7.32 -7.08
C GLY A 292 -6.70 6.21 -7.94
N PRO A 293 -5.90 5.33 -7.37
CA PRO A 293 -5.23 4.29 -8.12
C PRO A 293 -6.20 3.25 -8.70
N SER A 294 -5.73 2.44 -9.63
CA SER A 294 -6.54 1.35 -10.19
C SER A 294 -7.07 0.42 -9.08
N SER A 295 -8.33 0.03 -9.18
CA SER A 295 -9.07 -0.79 -8.19
C SER A 295 -9.28 -0.14 -6.81
N SER A 296 -9.13 1.16 -6.68
CA SER A 296 -9.51 1.89 -5.44
C SER A 296 -11.01 2.00 -5.24
N GLY A 297 -11.81 1.93 -6.31
CA GLY A 297 -13.27 2.03 -6.26
C GLY A 297 -13.84 3.36 -6.76
N LYS A 298 -13.04 4.16 -7.50
CA LYS A 298 -13.46 5.46 -8.07
C LYS A 298 -14.85 5.43 -8.71
N THR A 299 -15.06 4.55 -9.68
CA THR A 299 -16.31 4.46 -10.43
C THR A 299 -17.53 4.11 -9.55
N THR A 300 -17.34 3.24 -8.54
CA THR A 300 -18.42 2.94 -7.59
C THR A 300 -18.73 4.15 -6.72
N PHE A 301 -17.71 4.81 -6.22
CA PHE A 301 -17.83 6.03 -5.43
C PHE A 301 -18.51 7.15 -6.25
N SER A 302 -18.05 7.41 -7.47
CA SER A 302 -18.63 8.45 -8.36
C SER A 302 -20.13 8.24 -8.60
N LYS A 303 -20.55 6.98 -8.84
CA LYS A 303 -21.96 6.64 -9.02
C LYS A 303 -22.79 6.90 -7.75
N ARG A 304 -22.26 6.56 -6.58
CA ARG A 304 -22.94 6.81 -5.29
C ARG A 304 -22.99 8.30 -4.96
N LEU A 305 -21.87 9.02 -5.16
CA LEU A 305 -21.82 10.47 -4.97
C LEU A 305 -22.81 11.20 -5.88
N MET A 306 -22.90 10.78 -7.14
CA MET A 306 -23.88 11.34 -8.08
C MET A 306 -25.33 11.19 -7.57
N ILE A 307 -25.66 10.06 -6.92
CA ILE A 307 -27.00 9.86 -6.33
C ILE A 307 -27.21 10.86 -5.19
N GLN A 308 -26.26 10.98 -4.27
CA GLN A 308 -26.35 11.89 -3.12
C GLN A 308 -26.40 13.37 -3.56
N MET A 309 -25.64 13.74 -4.63
CA MET A 309 -25.73 15.07 -5.20
C MET A 309 -27.12 15.36 -5.77
N ARG A 310 -27.75 14.38 -6.44
CA ARG A 310 -29.14 14.51 -6.94
C ARG A 310 -30.15 14.63 -5.80
N VAL A 311 -29.95 13.94 -4.69
CA VAL A 311 -30.77 14.09 -3.47
C VAL A 311 -30.71 15.52 -2.96
N ASN A 312 -29.54 16.18 -3.07
CA ASN A 312 -29.35 17.60 -2.73
C ASN A 312 -29.82 18.58 -3.83
N GLY A 313 -30.51 18.10 -4.86
CA GLY A 313 -31.05 18.94 -5.96
C GLY A 313 -30.00 19.41 -6.97
N LEU A 314 -28.80 18.81 -6.97
CA LEU A 314 -27.76 19.09 -7.94
C LEU A 314 -27.88 18.21 -9.18
N HIS A 315 -27.32 18.68 -10.30
CA HIS A 315 -27.33 17.97 -11.59
C HIS A 315 -25.90 17.55 -11.99
N PRO A 316 -25.38 16.42 -11.45
CA PRO A 316 -24.03 15.94 -11.78
C PRO A 316 -24.01 15.28 -13.17
N ILE A 317 -23.01 15.66 -13.96
CA ILE A 317 -22.67 15.07 -15.27
C ILE A 317 -21.30 14.43 -15.15
N THR A 318 -21.14 13.19 -15.62
CA THR A 318 -19.90 12.43 -15.46
C THR A 318 -19.06 12.42 -16.72
N LEU A 319 -17.75 12.56 -16.58
CA LEU A 319 -16.77 12.47 -17.64
C LEU A 319 -15.58 11.63 -17.16
N SER A 320 -15.09 10.70 -17.97
CA SER A 320 -13.90 9.91 -17.68
C SER A 320 -12.68 10.48 -18.42
N THR A 321 -11.55 10.64 -17.72
CA THR A 321 -10.28 10.98 -18.39
C THR A 321 -9.79 9.88 -19.31
N ASP A 322 -10.26 8.64 -19.11
CA ASP A 322 -9.90 7.50 -19.95
C ASP A 322 -10.39 7.69 -21.42
N ASN A 323 -11.40 8.53 -21.64
CA ASN A 323 -11.85 8.89 -22.98
C ASN A 323 -10.82 9.72 -23.76
N TYR A 324 -9.90 10.37 -23.07
CA TYR A 324 -8.91 11.27 -23.65
C TYR A 324 -7.54 10.62 -23.86
N PHE A 325 -7.41 9.29 -23.71
CA PHE A 325 -6.15 8.62 -24.03
C PHE A 325 -5.75 8.90 -25.49
N VAL A 326 -4.46 9.11 -25.70
CA VAL A 326 -3.83 9.13 -27.03
C VAL A 326 -3.80 7.73 -27.63
N GLY A 327 -3.55 7.61 -28.92
CA GLY A 327 -3.38 6.30 -29.55
C GLY A 327 -2.29 5.47 -28.91
N ARG A 328 -2.40 4.14 -28.96
CA ARG A 328 -1.39 3.24 -28.37
C ARG A 328 0.01 3.50 -28.93
N ASP A 329 0.11 3.86 -30.19
CA ASP A 329 1.38 4.15 -30.86
C ASP A 329 1.99 5.51 -30.44
N GLU A 330 1.17 6.39 -29.86
CA GLU A 330 1.57 7.70 -29.34
C GLU A 330 1.81 7.66 -27.83
N THR A 331 1.39 6.58 -27.16
CA THR A 331 1.55 6.42 -25.70
C THR A 331 3.05 6.28 -25.38
N PRO A 332 3.59 7.07 -24.42
CA PRO A 332 4.97 6.93 -23.97
C PRO A 332 5.30 5.52 -23.54
N LEU A 333 6.56 5.12 -23.69
CA LEU A 333 7.03 3.79 -23.28
C LEU A 333 7.58 3.83 -21.86
N ASP A 334 7.30 2.76 -21.10
CA ASP A 334 7.90 2.51 -19.79
C ASP A 334 9.39 2.11 -19.90
N GLU A 335 10.06 1.90 -18.76
CA GLU A 335 11.46 1.45 -18.70
C GLU A 335 11.71 0.08 -19.37
N PHE A 336 10.66 -0.68 -19.69
CA PHE A 336 10.71 -1.98 -20.36
C PHE A 336 10.33 -1.90 -21.84
N GLY A 337 10.11 -0.69 -22.38
CA GLY A 337 9.72 -0.46 -23.77
C GLY A 337 8.26 -0.83 -24.08
N LYS A 338 7.37 -0.83 -23.08
CA LYS A 338 5.93 -1.04 -23.26
C LYS A 338 5.17 0.27 -23.07
N PRO A 339 4.01 0.45 -23.74
CA PRO A 339 3.18 1.63 -23.53
C PRO A 339 2.81 1.84 -22.05
N ASP A 340 3.13 3.02 -21.51
CA ASP A 340 2.83 3.44 -20.15
C ASP A 340 1.51 4.23 -20.12
N PHE A 341 0.42 3.56 -19.81
CA PHE A 341 -0.91 4.17 -19.67
C PHE A 341 -1.12 4.85 -18.31
N GLU A 342 -0.17 4.74 -17.39
CA GLU A 342 -0.26 5.37 -16.07
C GLU A 342 0.42 6.75 -16.03
N CYS A 343 1.17 7.16 -17.05
CA CYS A 343 1.75 8.51 -17.15
C CYS A 343 0.71 9.54 -17.62
N LEU A 344 0.93 10.82 -17.30
CA LEU A 344 0.01 11.90 -17.68
C LEU A 344 -0.03 12.12 -19.20
N GLU A 345 1.10 11.92 -19.86
CA GLU A 345 1.29 12.10 -21.31
C GLU A 345 0.54 11.05 -22.15
N ALA A 346 0.05 9.98 -21.51
CA ALA A 346 -0.88 9.06 -22.15
C ALA A 346 -2.28 9.68 -22.37
N VAL A 347 -2.57 10.81 -21.70
CA VAL A 347 -3.81 11.58 -21.84
C VAL A 347 -3.55 12.82 -22.70
N ASP A 348 -4.42 13.12 -23.64
CA ASP A 348 -4.42 14.37 -24.40
C ASP A 348 -4.85 15.55 -23.48
N VAL A 349 -3.90 16.04 -22.70
CA VAL A 349 -4.10 17.09 -21.70
C VAL A 349 -4.53 18.39 -22.36
N ALA A 350 -4.07 18.67 -23.58
CA ALA A 350 -4.40 19.90 -24.30
C ALA A 350 -5.89 19.90 -24.70
N LEU A 351 -6.36 18.83 -25.33
CA LEU A 351 -7.77 18.68 -25.72
C LEU A 351 -8.66 18.65 -24.46
N PHE A 352 -8.21 17.97 -23.40
CA PHE A 352 -8.95 17.92 -22.14
C PHE A 352 -9.17 19.32 -21.54
N ASN A 353 -8.11 20.13 -21.42
CA ASN A 353 -8.20 21.50 -20.90
C ASN A 353 -9.10 22.37 -21.80
N GLN A 354 -8.97 22.29 -23.12
CA GLN A 354 -9.84 23.01 -24.05
C GLN A 354 -11.33 22.65 -23.83
N HIS A 355 -11.65 21.37 -23.69
CA HIS A 355 -13.03 20.95 -23.43
C HIS A 355 -13.52 21.40 -22.04
N MET A 356 -12.65 21.46 -21.02
CA MET A 356 -13.02 21.99 -19.70
C MET A 356 -13.41 23.45 -19.78
N GLU A 357 -12.63 24.29 -20.47
CA GLU A 357 -12.95 25.71 -20.69
C GLU A 357 -14.29 25.88 -21.42
N GLN A 358 -14.48 25.20 -22.53
CA GLN A 358 -15.70 25.27 -23.34
C GLN A 358 -16.94 24.81 -22.57
N LEU A 359 -16.84 23.68 -21.85
CA LEU A 359 -17.95 23.17 -21.04
C LEU A 359 -18.32 24.13 -19.91
N LEU A 360 -17.35 24.72 -19.22
CA LEU A 360 -17.60 25.68 -18.14
C LEU A 360 -18.14 27.02 -18.68
N ALA A 361 -17.82 27.36 -19.92
CA ALA A 361 -18.44 28.47 -20.65
C ALA A 361 -19.86 28.15 -21.16
N GLY A 362 -20.34 26.91 -21.01
CA GLY A 362 -21.66 26.46 -21.48
C GLY A 362 -21.71 26.13 -22.98
N GLU A 363 -20.55 25.94 -23.59
CA GLU A 363 -20.45 25.48 -24.98
C GLU A 363 -20.67 23.96 -25.08
N THR A 364 -20.97 23.51 -26.30
CA THR A 364 -21.09 22.08 -26.60
C THR A 364 -19.75 21.56 -27.09
N VAL A 365 -19.28 20.44 -26.52
CA VAL A 365 -18.06 19.75 -26.95
C VAL A 365 -18.36 18.35 -27.45
N GLU A 366 -17.54 17.86 -28.35
CA GLU A 366 -17.57 16.47 -28.84
C GLU A 366 -16.55 15.63 -28.08
N VAL A 367 -17.00 15.00 -26.98
CA VAL A 367 -16.15 14.16 -26.13
C VAL A 367 -15.68 12.92 -26.91
N PRO A 368 -14.38 12.66 -27.00
CA PRO A 368 -13.87 11.45 -27.63
C PRO A 368 -14.29 10.20 -26.84
N THR A 369 -14.25 9.06 -27.49
CA THR A 369 -14.42 7.75 -26.85
C THR A 369 -13.18 6.92 -27.15
N TYR A 370 -12.57 6.33 -26.12
CA TYR A 370 -11.40 5.47 -26.29
C TYR A 370 -11.80 3.99 -26.26
N ASP A 371 -11.39 3.26 -27.30
CA ASP A 371 -11.59 1.81 -27.38
C ASP A 371 -10.34 1.07 -26.87
N PHE A 372 -10.43 0.51 -25.67
CA PHE A 372 -9.35 -0.28 -25.06
C PHE A 372 -9.02 -1.57 -25.81
N MET A 373 -9.92 -2.09 -26.64
CA MET A 373 -9.66 -3.31 -27.40
C MET A 373 -8.74 -3.03 -28.59
N THR A 374 -9.02 -1.96 -29.32
CA THR A 374 -8.19 -1.52 -30.45
C THR A 374 -7.00 -0.67 -30.02
N GLY A 375 -7.10 0.01 -28.88
CA GLY A 375 -6.09 0.95 -28.37
C GLY A 375 -6.08 2.27 -29.13
N THR A 376 -7.23 2.71 -29.64
CA THR A 376 -7.38 3.93 -30.43
C THR A 376 -8.66 4.68 -30.03
N ARG A 377 -8.73 5.97 -30.37
CA ARG A 377 -9.97 6.73 -30.27
C ARG A 377 -11.00 6.20 -31.27
N ALA A 378 -12.20 5.95 -30.79
CA ALA A 378 -13.31 5.58 -31.66
C ALA A 378 -13.69 6.76 -32.59
N ARG A 379 -14.25 6.44 -33.77
CA ARG A 379 -14.79 7.48 -34.66
C ARG A 379 -16.02 8.18 -34.10
N LYS A 380 -16.69 7.54 -33.12
CA LYS A 380 -17.89 8.07 -32.48
C LYS A 380 -17.49 8.98 -31.34
N THR A 381 -18.01 10.20 -31.34
CA THR A 381 -17.93 11.14 -30.20
C THR A 381 -19.29 11.22 -29.50
N GLU A 382 -19.30 11.76 -28.30
CA GLU A 382 -20.51 12.05 -27.54
C GLU A 382 -20.62 13.56 -27.37
N SER A 383 -21.70 14.16 -27.83
CA SER A 383 -21.97 15.58 -27.64
C SER A 383 -22.33 15.85 -26.18
N LEU A 384 -21.59 16.75 -25.52
CA LEU A 384 -21.76 17.11 -24.12
C LEU A 384 -21.89 18.64 -24.00
N LYS A 385 -22.86 19.08 -23.17
CA LYS A 385 -23.04 20.49 -22.83
C LYS A 385 -23.41 20.61 -21.37
N LEU A 386 -22.85 21.60 -20.67
CA LEU A 386 -23.21 21.91 -19.28
C LEU A 386 -24.25 23.04 -19.27
N GLY A 387 -25.33 22.82 -18.53
CA GLY A 387 -26.25 23.88 -18.14
C GLY A 387 -25.69 24.73 -16.99
N PRO A 388 -26.37 25.85 -16.65
CA PRO A 388 -25.91 26.79 -15.65
C PRO A 388 -25.81 26.19 -14.25
N ASN A 389 -26.59 25.16 -13.93
CA ASN A 389 -26.63 24.50 -12.62
C ASN A 389 -25.98 23.09 -12.62
N ASP A 390 -25.39 22.69 -13.74
CA ASP A 390 -24.76 21.39 -13.85
C ASP A 390 -23.37 21.40 -13.19
N ILE A 391 -23.01 20.29 -12.56
CA ILE A 391 -21.68 20.07 -11.96
C ILE A 391 -21.02 18.94 -12.74
N LEU A 392 -19.87 19.23 -13.33
CA LEU A 392 -19.08 18.23 -14.03
C LEU A 392 -18.29 17.39 -13.03
N MET A 393 -18.49 16.08 -13.06
CA MET A 393 -17.72 15.10 -12.28
C MET A 393 -16.75 14.39 -13.20
N VAL A 394 -15.45 14.62 -12.98
CA VAL A 394 -14.37 13.99 -13.76
C VAL A 394 -13.71 12.90 -12.94
N GLU A 395 -13.69 11.67 -13.49
CA GLU A 395 -12.98 10.57 -12.84
C GLU A 395 -11.76 10.14 -13.66
N GLY A 396 -10.66 9.88 -12.97
CA GLY A 396 -9.44 9.33 -13.57
C GLY A 396 -8.28 9.23 -12.60
N ILE A 397 -7.20 8.58 -13.03
CA ILE A 397 -6.00 8.42 -12.18
C ILE A 397 -5.28 9.75 -11.96
N HIS A 398 -5.34 10.66 -12.93
CA HIS A 398 -4.70 11.99 -12.91
C HIS A 398 -5.59 13.12 -12.41
N GLY A 399 -6.81 12.86 -11.92
CA GLY A 399 -7.78 13.88 -11.55
C GLY A 399 -7.28 14.94 -10.55
N LEU A 400 -6.25 14.62 -9.74
CA LEU A 400 -5.64 15.58 -8.82
C LEU A 400 -4.42 16.30 -9.38
N ASN A 401 -3.90 15.87 -10.54
CA ASN A 401 -2.76 16.54 -11.16
C ASN A 401 -3.13 17.97 -11.61
N PRO A 402 -2.43 19.00 -11.15
CA PRO A 402 -2.75 20.38 -11.53
C PRO A 402 -2.74 20.63 -13.04
N ALA A 403 -1.84 19.96 -13.77
CA ALA A 403 -1.70 20.12 -15.21
C ALA A 403 -2.94 19.66 -15.98
N LEU A 404 -3.68 18.65 -15.48
CA LEU A 404 -4.88 18.14 -16.14
C LEU A 404 -6.02 19.18 -16.20
N THR A 405 -6.06 20.10 -15.25
CA THR A 405 -7.11 21.13 -15.17
C THR A 405 -6.53 22.51 -14.94
N SER A 406 -5.40 22.81 -15.59
CA SER A 406 -4.70 24.09 -15.41
C SER A 406 -5.53 25.29 -15.85
N ALA A 407 -6.40 25.11 -16.83
CA ALA A 407 -7.30 26.13 -17.37
C ALA A 407 -8.48 26.51 -16.46
N VAL A 408 -8.76 25.69 -15.41
CA VAL A 408 -9.90 25.93 -14.52
C VAL A 408 -9.46 26.59 -13.23
N ASP A 409 -10.22 27.58 -12.74
CA ASP A 409 -9.95 28.26 -11.48
C ASP A 409 -9.96 27.26 -10.30
N PRO A 410 -8.96 27.31 -9.37
CA PRO A 410 -8.95 26.48 -8.17
C PRO A 410 -10.23 26.55 -7.32
N ASP A 411 -10.87 27.71 -7.22
CA ASP A 411 -12.09 27.92 -6.43
C ASP A 411 -13.32 27.22 -7.05
N GLN A 412 -13.27 26.92 -8.35
CA GLN A 412 -14.32 26.19 -9.05
C GLN A 412 -14.17 24.68 -8.95
N LYS A 413 -13.13 24.19 -8.31
CA LYS A 413 -12.80 22.75 -8.21
C LYS A 413 -12.96 22.21 -6.80
N LEU A 414 -13.52 21.01 -6.70
CA LEU A 414 -13.41 20.16 -5.53
C LEU A 414 -12.63 18.90 -5.90
N LYS A 415 -11.57 18.61 -5.15
CA LYS A 415 -10.69 17.47 -5.39
C LYS A 415 -10.97 16.36 -4.38
N ILE A 416 -11.22 15.15 -4.85
CA ILE A 416 -11.52 13.98 -4.04
C ILE A 416 -10.53 12.86 -4.40
N TYR A 417 -9.81 12.35 -3.40
CA TYR A 417 -8.91 11.22 -3.57
C TYR A 417 -9.52 9.96 -2.97
N ILE A 418 -9.70 8.94 -3.78
CA ILE A 418 -10.22 7.63 -3.37
C ILE A 418 -9.06 6.67 -3.18
N SER A 419 -8.73 6.40 -1.92
CA SER A 419 -7.71 5.44 -1.56
C SER A 419 -8.36 4.13 -1.07
N ALA A 420 -7.81 3.01 -1.51
CA ALA A 420 -8.09 1.72 -0.90
C ALA A 420 -7.15 1.50 0.30
N LEU A 421 -7.09 2.46 1.22
CA LEU A 421 -6.33 2.29 2.47
C LEU A 421 -6.79 1.01 3.15
N THR A 422 -5.83 0.19 3.54
CA THR A 422 -6.12 -1.02 4.29
C THR A 422 -6.46 -0.62 5.71
N GLN A 423 -7.69 -0.83 6.09
CA GLN A 423 -8.21 -0.42 7.39
C GLN A 423 -7.86 -1.42 8.48
N LEU A 424 -7.59 -2.67 8.12
CA LEU A 424 -7.25 -3.74 9.04
C LEU A 424 -5.75 -4.02 9.02
N SER A 425 -5.19 -4.29 10.18
CA SER A 425 -3.89 -4.95 10.31
C SER A 425 -4.08 -6.46 10.35
N LEU A 426 -3.04 -7.24 10.03
CA LEU A 426 -3.08 -8.68 10.25
C LEU A 426 -3.16 -8.98 11.75
N ASP A 427 -2.31 -8.31 12.50
CA ASP A 427 -2.23 -8.25 13.96
C ASP A 427 -1.58 -6.92 14.38
N ASP A 428 -1.30 -6.70 15.65
CA ASP A 428 -0.76 -5.42 16.15
C ASP A 428 0.58 -5.03 15.53
N HIS A 429 1.39 -5.98 15.11
CA HIS A 429 2.73 -5.72 14.58
C HIS A 429 2.81 -5.84 13.06
N ASN A 430 1.83 -6.48 12.43
CA ASN A 430 1.89 -6.83 11.03
C ASN A 430 0.79 -6.12 10.23
N ARG A 431 1.23 -5.25 9.33
CA ARG A 431 0.35 -4.51 8.41
C ARG A 431 -0.05 -5.36 7.23
N ILE A 432 -1.22 -5.06 6.67
CA ILE A 432 -1.59 -5.47 5.32
C ILE A 432 -1.28 -4.32 4.37
N MET A 433 -0.52 -4.59 3.31
CA MET A 433 -0.16 -3.55 2.34
C MET A 433 -1.39 -3.15 1.50
N THR A 434 -1.55 -1.85 1.24
CA THR A 434 -2.61 -1.34 0.36
C THR A 434 -2.57 -1.97 -1.03
N THR A 435 -1.37 -2.27 -1.54
CA THR A 435 -1.18 -2.97 -2.80
C THR A 435 -1.79 -4.37 -2.81
N ASP A 436 -1.71 -5.10 -1.70
CA ASP A 436 -2.25 -6.46 -1.59
C ASP A 436 -3.78 -6.43 -1.59
N VAL A 437 -4.37 -5.49 -0.85
CA VAL A 437 -5.83 -5.29 -0.87
C VAL A 437 -6.31 -4.87 -2.26
N ARG A 438 -5.61 -3.97 -2.93
CA ARG A 438 -5.92 -3.58 -4.31
C ARG A 438 -5.84 -4.76 -5.28
N LEU A 439 -4.85 -5.64 -5.13
CA LEU A 439 -4.72 -6.85 -5.93
C LEU A 439 -5.92 -7.79 -5.72
N ILE A 440 -6.29 -8.07 -4.46
CA ILE A 440 -7.46 -8.90 -4.12
C ILE A 440 -8.73 -8.28 -4.74
N ARG A 441 -8.97 -6.99 -4.56
CA ARG A 441 -10.11 -6.27 -5.15
C ARG A 441 -10.11 -6.36 -6.68
N ARG A 442 -8.93 -6.27 -7.32
CA ARG A 442 -8.78 -6.40 -8.77
C ARG A 442 -9.09 -7.82 -9.23
N ILE A 443 -8.61 -8.85 -8.54
CA ILE A 443 -8.92 -10.25 -8.86
C ILE A 443 -10.44 -10.49 -8.82
N VAL A 444 -11.11 -10.03 -7.77
CA VAL A 444 -12.57 -10.16 -7.62
C VAL A 444 -13.31 -9.42 -8.73
N ARG A 445 -12.95 -8.15 -8.98
CA ARG A 445 -13.54 -7.33 -10.04
C ARG A 445 -13.35 -7.95 -11.43
N ASP A 446 -12.12 -8.31 -11.77
CA ASP A 446 -11.78 -8.82 -13.10
C ASP A 446 -12.43 -10.19 -13.35
N ARG A 447 -12.58 -11.01 -12.31
CA ARG A 447 -13.36 -12.25 -12.39
C ARG A 447 -14.83 -11.98 -12.67
N LYS A 448 -15.43 -11.04 -11.92
CA LYS A 448 -16.88 -10.76 -11.98
C LYS A 448 -17.29 -10.03 -13.26
N TYR A 449 -16.49 -9.08 -13.74
CA TYR A 449 -16.89 -8.14 -14.80
C TYR A 449 -16.11 -8.28 -16.10
N ARG A 450 -14.93 -8.96 -16.10
CA ARG A 450 -14.06 -9.09 -17.27
C ARG A 450 -13.79 -10.53 -17.67
N GLY A 451 -14.27 -11.50 -16.89
CA GLY A 451 -14.06 -12.93 -17.14
C GLY A 451 -12.60 -13.39 -17.00
N HIS A 452 -11.72 -12.58 -16.41
CA HIS A 452 -10.31 -12.94 -16.25
C HIS A 452 -10.12 -13.94 -15.11
N SER A 453 -9.18 -14.87 -15.28
CA SER A 453 -8.69 -15.71 -14.18
C SER A 453 -7.80 -14.91 -13.21
N ALA A 454 -7.70 -15.38 -11.97
CA ALA A 454 -6.78 -14.77 -10.98
C ALA A 454 -5.33 -14.75 -11.48
N SER A 455 -4.87 -15.83 -12.13
CA SER A 455 -3.52 -15.93 -12.71
C SER A 455 -3.27 -14.86 -13.77
N ARG A 456 -4.25 -14.60 -14.66
CA ARG A 456 -4.15 -13.54 -15.66
C ARG A 456 -4.06 -12.16 -15.01
N THR A 457 -4.90 -11.90 -13.99
CA THR A 457 -4.88 -10.62 -13.26
C THR A 457 -3.56 -10.39 -12.53
N ILE A 458 -3.01 -11.44 -11.89
CA ILE A 458 -1.69 -11.37 -11.23
C ILE A 458 -0.58 -11.11 -12.25
N GLY A 459 -0.62 -11.74 -13.43
CA GLY A 459 0.37 -11.52 -14.49
C GLY A 459 0.39 -10.10 -15.04
N MET A 460 -0.73 -9.37 -14.97
CA MET A 460 -0.86 -7.96 -15.37
C MET A 460 -0.64 -6.98 -14.22
N TRP A 461 -0.42 -7.47 -12.99
CA TRP A 461 -0.39 -6.59 -11.81
C TRP A 461 0.83 -5.68 -11.76
N ALA A 462 1.98 -6.14 -12.27
CA ALA A 462 3.22 -5.36 -12.26
C ALA A 462 3.11 -4.01 -12.99
N SER A 463 2.28 -3.93 -14.04
CA SER A 463 2.08 -2.69 -14.82
C SER A 463 1.13 -1.68 -14.15
N VAL A 464 0.63 -1.96 -12.94
CA VAL A 464 -0.39 -1.14 -12.23
C VAL A 464 0.10 -0.70 -10.85
N LEU A 465 1.31 -1.10 -10.50
CA LEU A 465 1.96 -0.80 -9.22
C LEU A 465 2.70 0.52 -9.27
#